data_29279990b5d6db0b79b4f415ad047355
#
_entry.id   29279990b5d6db0b79b4f415ad047355
#
_cell.length_a   1.000
_cell.length_b   1.000
_cell.length_c   1.000
_cell.angle_alpha   90.00
_cell.angle_beta   90.00
_cell.angle_gamma   90.00
#
_symmetry.space_group_name_H-M   'P 1'
#
loop_
_entity.id
_entity.type
_entity.pdbx_description
1 polymer ?
#
loop_
_entity_poly.entity_id
_entity_poly.type
_entity_poly.pdbx_seq_one_letter_code
_entity_poly.pdbx_strand_id
1 'polypeptide(L)'
;MSEGKSKPKSPRLNVTLAGLRLRTPLVAASGIWGYGEEHARSPQLRHLGAFVLKSTTLRPRAGNPPGSRTVETPAGLVNSIGLENPGLDALLADKLPRARRLDLPLIASIAGETVEEFAELAGRLADADGLAALELNISCPNVEKHGMAFGADPESAAAVVAACRERWRRPLIAKLTPNVTDIAEIAVACENAGADIIALVNTFTAMCIDIRTRRPLLGGNFGGLSGPAIRPAAVLRVYRVAQAVNVPVIGMGGVWDAEDTLEFMIAGAAAVGLGTCLLADPNKPEEIARGMRSFLRREAIGSVSRLIGSVQLNPG
;
A
#
# COMPACT_ATOMS: atom_id res chain seq x y z
N MET A 1 -34.33 -0.79 -42.00
CA MET A 1 -32.94 -0.45 -41.70
C MET A 1 -32.78 -0.47 -40.18
N SER A 2 -32.22 -1.54 -39.63
CA SER A 2 -32.01 -1.67 -38.18
C SER A 2 -30.67 -1.02 -37.85
N GLU A 3 -30.72 0.12 -37.16
CA GLU A 3 -29.52 0.73 -36.56
C GLU A 3 -28.88 -0.25 -35.64
N GLY A 4 -27.67 -0.73 -36.01
CA GLY A 4 -26.84 -1.60 -35.18
C GLY A 4 -26.44 -0.88 -33.91
N LYS A 5 -27.14 -1.11 -32.81
CA LYS A 5 -26.72 -0.69 -31.46
C LYS A 5 -25.35 -1.30 -31.21
N SER A 6 -24.29 -0.49 -31.33
CA SER A 6 -22.93 -0.89 -30.95
C SER A 6 -22.96 -1.41 -29.49
N LYS A 7 -22.45 -2.62 -29.26
CA LYS A 7 -22.32 -3.15 -27.89
C LYS A 7 -21.62 -2.11 -27.02
N PRO A 8 -22.16 -1.79 -25.84
CA PRO A 8 -21.54 -0.81 -24.97
C PRO A 8 -20.10 -1.25 -24.67
N LYS A 9 -19.13 -0.37 -24.93
CA LYS A 9 -17.72 -0.63 -24.65
C LYS A 9 -17.56 -0.98 -23.16
N SER A 10 -16.80 -2.04 -22.88
CA SER A 10 -16.53 -2.43 -21.47
C SER A 10 -15.95 -1.24 -20.69
N PRO A 11 -16.44 -0.96 -19.46
CA PRO A 11 -15.92 0.13 -18.64
C PRO A 11 -14.42 0.01 -18.41
N ARG A 12 -13.72 1.12 -18.43
CA ARG A 12 -12.28 1.18 -18.25
C ARG A 12 -11.92 1.20 -16.76
N LEU A 13 -10.99 0.31 -16.36
CA LEU A 13 -10.41 0.28 -15.01
C LEU A 13 -9.02 0.91 -14.93
N ASN A 14 -8.40 1.25 -16.06
CA ASN A 14 -7.07 1.83 -16.05
C ASN A 14 -7.07 3.22 -15.40
N VAL A 15 -5.99 3.48 -14.63
CA VAL A 15 -5.72 4.76 -13.97
C VAL A 15 -4.26 5.18 -14.19
N THR A 16 -3.95 6.43 -13.93
CA THR A 16 -2.57 6.95 -13.98
C THR A 16 -2.28 7.72 -12.71
N LEU A 17 -1.17 7.41 -12.04
CA LEU A 17 -0.70 8.05 -10.82
C LEU A 17 0.71 8.59 -11.06
N ALA A 18 0.91 9.90 -11.03
CA ALA A 18 2.23 10.54 -11.24
C ALA A 18 3.01 9.94 -12.43
N GLY A 19 2.35 9.74 -13.58
CA GLY A 19 2.94 9.11 -14.77
C GLY A 19 2.96 7.58 -14.77
N LEU A 20 2.73 6.93 -13.65
CA LEU A 20 2.64 5.47 -13.54
C LEU A 20 1.30 4.98 -14.10
N ARG A 21 1.32 4.28 -15.23
CA ARG A 21 0.13 3.75 -15.90
C ARG A 21 -0.23 2.37 -15.35
N LEU A 22 -1.40 2.25 -14.74
CA LEU A 22 -1.92 1.02 -14.17
C LEU A 22 -3.08 0.49 -15.00
N ARG A 23 -3.05 -0.80 -15.36
CA ARG A 23 -4.14 -1.46 -16.13
C ARG A 23 -5.44 -1.59 -15.34
N THR A 24 -5.35 -1.61 -14.01
CA THR A 24 -6.45 -1.56 -13.04
C THR A 24 -6.00 -0.73 -11.84
N PRO A 25 -6.91 -0.21 -10.99
CA PRO A 25 -6.51 0.53 -9.80
C PRO A 25 -6.05 -0.37 -8.66
N LEU A 26 -6.01 -1.70 -8.85
CA LEU A 26 -5.68 -2.66 -7.80
C LEU A 26 -4.17 -2.83 -7.67
N VAL A 27 -3.63 -2.62 -6.49
CA VAL A 27 -2.20 -2.73 -6.17
C VAL A 27 -2.00 -3.82 -5.11
N ALA A 28 -1.15 -4.81 -5.39
CA ALA A 28 -0.75 -5.75 -4.34
C ALA A 28 0.15 -5.02 -3.34
N ALA A 29 -0.30 -4.92 -2.07
CA ALA A 29 0.40 -4.17 -1.04
C ALA A 29 1.70 -4.86 -0.59
N SER A 30 2.67 -4.07 -0.12
CA SER A 30 3.95 -4.57 0.37
C SER A 30 3.79 -5.63 1.47
N GLY A 31 4.62 -6.67 1.39
CA GLY A 31 4.72 -7.72 2.40
C GLY A 31 3.66 -8.83 2.33
N ILE A 32 2.68 -8.73 1.40
CA ILE A 32 1.60 -9.72 1.28
C ILE A 32 2.06 -10.94 0.44
N TRP A 33 2.56 -10.69 -0.75
CA TRP A 33 3.07 -11.72 -1.66
C TRP A 33 4.61 -11.68 -1.80
N GLY A 34 5.31 -11.27 -0.75
CA GLY A 34 6.77 -11.26 -0.69
C GLY A 34 7.41 -10.46 -1.83
N TYR A 35 8.27 -11.11 -2.59
CA TYR A 35 8.89 -10.55 -3.79
C TYR A 35 8.23 -11.04 -5.09
N GLY A 36 7.11 -11.73 -5.00
CA GLY A 36 6.29 -12.15 -6.13
C GLY A 36 6.76 -13.45 -6.82
N GLU A 37 7.84 -14.08 -6.39
CA GLU A 37 8.41 -15.26 -7.06
C GLU A 37 7.40 -16.42 -7.19
N GLU A 38 6.67 -16.69 -6.09
CA GLU A 38 5.67 -17.76 -6.02
C GLU A 38 4.44 -17.47 -6.87
N HIS A 39 4.21 -16.20 -7.18
CA HIS A 39 3.06 -15.74 -7.93
C HIS A 39 3.34 -15.46 -9.41
N ALA A 40 4.59 -15.63 -9.89
CA ALA A 40 5.00 -15.28 -11.25
C ALA A 40 4.18 -15.94 -12.37
N ARG A 41 3.53 -17.06 -12.07
CA ARG A 41 2.64 -17.78 -13.01
C ARG A 41 1.15 -17.62 -12.66
N SER A 42 0.81 -16.81 -11.67
CA SER A 42 -0.57 -16.62 -11.25
C SER A 42 -1.36 -15.85 -12.32
N PRO A 43 -2.52 -16.36 -12.76
CA PRO A 43 -3.40 -15.64 -13.68
C PRO A 43 -3.97 -14.37 -13.05
N GLN A 44 -3.88 -14.23 -11.74
CA GLN A 44 -4.39 -13.08 -10.99
C GLN A 44 -3.59 -11.80 -11.26
N LEU A 45 -2.31 -11.90 -11.64
CA LEU A 45 -1.46 -10.76 -11.96
C LEU A 45 -2.05 -9.86 -13.05
N ARG A 46 -2.78 -10.42 -14.03
CA ARG A 46 -3.44 -9.63 -15.09
C ARG A 46 -4.51 -8.67 -14.57
N HIS A 47 -5.02 -8.91 -13.35
CA HIS A 47 -6.04 -8.08 -12.71
C HIS A 47 -5.45 -7.01 -11.79
N LEU A 48 -4.15 -7.07 -11.51
CA LEU A 48 -3.41 -6.05 -10.76
C LEU A 48 -2.87 -4.96 -11.69
N GLY A 49 -2.80 -3.73 -11.19
CA GLY A 49 -2.18 -2.59 -11.85
C GLY A 49 -0.70 -2.45 -11.50
N ALA A 50 -0.31 -2.79 -10.25
CA ALA A 50 1.07 -2.76 -9.78
C ALA A 50 1.29 -3.78 -8.67
N PHE A 51 2.56 -4.07 -8.40
CA PHE A 51 3.01 -4.96 -7.33
C PHE A 51 4.05 -4.24 -6.47
N VAL A 52 3.77 -4.13 -5.17
CA VAL A 52 4.73 -3.57 -4.21
C VAL A 52 5.50 -4.72 -3.57
N LEU A 53 6.81 -4.73 -3.81
CA LEU A 53 7.72 -5.72 -3.23
C LEU A 53 7.74 -5.61 -1.71
N LYS A 54 8.11 -6.68 -1.03
CA LYS A 54 8.30 -6.66 0.43
C LYS A 54 9.30 -5.58 0.81
N SER A 55 8.99 -4.82 1.88
CA SER A 55 9.88 -3.77 2.38
C SER A 55 11.25 -4.35 2.71
N THR A 56 12.27 -3.74 2.14
CA THR A 56 13.67 -4.17 2.25
C THR A 56 14.46 -3.12 3.00
N THR A 57 15.32 -3.56 3.90
CA THR A 57 16.26 -2.73 4.65
C THR A 57 17.67 -2.85 4.06
N LEU A 58 18.58 -1.95 4.43
CA LEU A 58 19.95 -1.94 3.93
C LEU A 58 20.65 -3.27 4.24
N ARG A 59 20.52 -3.73 5.49
CA ARG A 59 21.04 -5.03 5.96
C ARG A 59 19.90 -6.05 6.11
N PRO A 60 20.21 -7.37 6.05
CA PRO A 60 19.21 -8.40 6.33
C PRO A 60 18.62 -8.26 7.74
N ARG A 61 17.33 -8.58 7.88
CA ARG A 61 16.62 -8.65 9.17
C ARG A 61 15.96 -10.00 9.33
N ALA A 62 16.21 -10.64 10.48
CA ALA A 62 15.58 -11.90 10.85
C ALA A 62 14.10 -11.76 11.25
N GLY A 63 13.62 -10.53 11.42
CA GLY A 63 12.30 -10.25 11.97
C GLY A 63 12.22 -10.44 13.48
N ASN A 64 10.99 -10.44 14.00
CA ASN A 64 10.76 -10.66 15.43
C ASN A 64 11.12 -12.09 15.86
N PRO A 65 11.47 -12.29 17.15
CA PRO A 65 11.82 -13.60 17.69
C PRO A 65 10.77 -14.68 17.41
N PRO A 66 11.14 -15.98 17.47
CA PRO A 66 10.21 -17.10 17.33
C PRO A 66 9.07 -17.00 18.35
N GLY A 67 7.89 -17.46 17.93
CA GLY A 67 6.62 -17.39 18.64
C GLY A 67 5.53 -17.11 17.64
N SER A 68 4.30 -16.91 18.09
CA SER A 68 3.24 -16.51 17.17
C SER A 68 3.51 -15.09 16.63
N ARG A 69 3.71 -14.97 15.32
CA ARG A 69 3.88 -13.67 14.63
C ARG A 69 2.58 -13.16 14.03
N THR A 70 1.53 -13.99 14.05
CA THR A 70 0.21 -13.65 13.53
C THR A 70 -0.88 -14.23 14.43
N VAL A 71 -1.95 -13.47 14.61
CA VAL A 71 -3.15 -13.89 15.34
C VAL A 71 -4.38 -13.47 14.53
N GLU A 72 -5.22 -14.44 14.20
CA GLU A 72 -6.51 -14.15 13.57
C GLU A 72 -7.48 -13.53 14.59
N THR A 73 -8.30 -12.62 14.11
CA THR A 73 -9.41 -12.01 14.85
C THR A 73 -10.71 -12.21 14.06
N PRO A 74 -11.89 -12.03 14.65
CA PRO A 74 -13.16 -12.25 13.93
C PRO A 74 -13.32 -11.48 12.62
N ALA A 75 -12.63 -10.34 12.47
CA ALA A 75 -12.71 -9.49 11.28
C ALA A 75 -11.34 -8.99 10.79
N GLY A 76 -10.28 -9.76 11.00
CA GLY A 76 -8.95 -9.35 10.54
C GLY A 76 -7.82 -10.20 11.08
N LEU A 77 -6.63 -9.63 10.99
CA LEU A 77 -5.38 -10.27 11.39
C LEU A 77 -4.50 -9.26 12.15
N VAL A 78 -3.98 -9.66 13.30
CA VAL A 78 -2.91 -8.92 13.99
C VAL A 78 -1.58 -9.58 13.68
N ASN A 79 -0.60 -8.82 13.18
CA ASN A 79 0.70 -9.36 12.81
C ASN A 79 1.85 -8.57 13.46
N SER A 80 2.95 -9.27 13.72
CA SER A 80 4.19 -8.72 14.26
C SER A 80 5.39 -9.42 13.62
N ILE A 81 5.64 -9.14 12.34
CA ILE A 81 6.68 -9.82 11.55
C ILE A 81 8.09 -9.28 11.84
N GLY A 82 8.22 -7.98 12.17
CA GLY A 82 9.49 -7.34 12.46
C GLY A 82 10.35 -7.06 11.23
N LEU A 83 9.72 -6.75 10.09
CA LEU A 83 10.41 -6.42 8.82
C LEU A 83 11.40 -7.49 8.37
N GLU A 84 11.14 -8.78 8.62
CA GLU A 84 11.99 -9.87 8.10
C GLU A 84 12.20 -9.70 6.59
N ASN A 85 13.47 -9.60 6.18
CA ASN A 85 13.84 -9.44 4.78
C ASN A 85 15.33 -9.78 4.56
N PRO A 86 15.74 -10.15 3.33
CA PRO A 86 17.12 -10.58 3.04
C PRO A 86 18.11 -9.43 2.85
N GLY A 87 17.71 -8.17 2.99
CA GLY A 87 18.54 -7.00 2.74
C GLY A 87 18.64 -6.59 1.27
N LEU A 88 19.20 -5.40 1.05
CA LEU A 88 19.28 -4.76 -0.27
C LEU A 88 20.14 -5.56 -1.27
N ASP A 89 21.26 -6.12 -0.83
CA ASP A 89 22.15 -6.87 -1.74
C ASP A 89 21.44 -8.10 -2.32
N ALA A 90 20.72 -8.84 -1.50
CA ALA A 90 19.94 -9.98 -1.97
C ALA A 90 18.72 -9.56 -2.81
N LEU A 91 18.11 -8.39 -2.51
CA LEU A 91 17.07 -7.83 -3.37
C LEU A 91 17.62 -7.58 -4.78
N LEU A 92 18.75 -6.90 -4.91
CA LEU A 92 19.34 -6.53 -6.20
C LEU A 92 19.86 -7.75 -6.96
N ALA A 93 20.56 -8.68 -6.27
CA ALA A 93 21.22 -9.82 -6.92
C ALA A 93 20.26 -10.95 -7.30
N ASP A 94 19.18 -11.17 -6.55
CA ASP A 94 18.32 -12.35 -6.70
C ASP A 94 16.83 -11.98 -6.87
N LYS A 95 16.25 -11.23 -5.91
CA LYS A 95 14.79 -11.05 -5.84
C LYS A 95 14.24 -10.18 -6.96
N LEU A 96 14.85 -9.04 -7.23
CA LEU A 96 14.40 -8.13 -8.29
C LEU A 96 14.52 -8.74 -9.70
N PRO A 97 15.62 -9.40 -10.08
CA PRO A 97 15.70 -10.12 -11.35
C PRO A 97 14.57 -11.14 -11.57
N ARG A 98 14.15 -11.82 -10.50
CA ARG A 98 13.01 -12.78 -10.57
C ARG A 98 11.67 -12.05 -10.62
N ALA A 99 11.48 -10.99 -9.83
CA ALA A 99 10.26 -10.19 -9.80
C ALA A 99 9.95 -9.53 -11.16
N ARG A 100 10.96 -9.22 -11.97
CA ARG A 100 10.78 -8.66 -13.33
C ARG A 100 9.94 -9.53 -14.26
N ARG A 101 9.75 -10.82 -13.91
CA ARG A 101 8.91 -11.76 -14.70
C ARG A 101 7.42 -11.56 -14.46
N LEU A 102 7.02 -10.68 -13.52
CA LEU A 102 5.61 -10.49 -13.15
C LEU A 102 4.79 -9.70 -14.19
N ASP A 103 5.38 -9.15 -15.24
CA ASP A 103 4.71 -8.40 -16.32
C ASP A 103 3.71 -7.33 -15.82
N LEU A 104 4.12 -6.58 -14.79
CA LEU A 104 3.39 -5.41 -14.29
C LEU A 104 4.37 -4.44 -13.60
N PRO A 105 3.98 -3.16 -13.42
CA PRO A 105 4.79 -2.19 -12.72
C PRO A 105 5.21 -2.69 -11.33
N LEU A 106 6.54 -2.75 -11.09
CA LEU A 106 7.10 -3.12 -9.80
C LEU A 106 7.43 -1.87 -9.01
N ILE A 107 7.03 -1.85 -7.75
CA ILE A 107 7.31 -0.79 -6.79
C ILE A 107 8.22 -1.40 -5.72
N ALA A 108 9.44 -0.91 -5.58
CA ALA A 108 10.28 -1.31 -4.45
C ALA A 108 9.76 -0.61 -3.18
N SER A 109 9.63 -1.36 -2.09
CA SER A 109 9.33 -0.78 -0.78
C SER A 109 10.60 -0.85 0.07
N ILE A 110 10.97 0.26 0.71
CA ILE A 110 12.16 0.37 1.57
C ILE A 110 11.79 0.82 2.97
N ALA A 111 12.60 0.41 3.92
CA ALA A 111 12.52 0.82 5.31
C ALA A 111 13.92 0.99 5.90
N GLY A 112 14.13 2.02 6.70
CA GLY A 112 15.39 2.34 7.37
C GLY A 112 15.16 2.76 8.83
N GLU A 113 16.24 2.83 9.59
CA GLU A 113 16.24 3.32 10.98
C GLU A 113 16.71 4.77 11.09
N THR A 114 17.40 5.27 10.04
CA THR A 114 17.83 6.67 9.94
C THR A 114 17.49 7.23 8.57
N VAL A 115 17.51 8.55 8.43
CA VAL A 115 17.30 9.25 7.15
C VAL A 115 18.37 8.85 6.12
N GLU A 116 19.61 8.66 6.58
CA GLU A 116 20.75 8.26 5.74
C GLU A 116 20.56 6.86 5.16
N GLU A 117 20.04 5.91 5.95
CA GLU A 117 19.73 4.56 5.46
C GLU A 117 18.66 4.60 4.36
N PHE A 118 17.62 5.41 4.51
CA PHE A 118 16.62 5.62 3.46
C PHE A 118 17.25 6.23 2.20
N ALA A 119 18.09 7.25 2.34
CA ALA A 119 18.78 7.89 1.23
C ALA A 119 19.73 6.92 0.51
N GLU A 120 20.49 6.10 1.24
CA GLU A 120 21.37 5.07 0.69
C GLU A 120 20.58 4.02 -0.08
N LEU A 121 19.49 3.50 0.51
CA LEU A 121 18.59 2.56 -0.16
C LEU A 121 18.04 3.13 -1.47
N ALA A 122 17.55 4.37 -1.43
CA ALA A 122 17.01 5.05 -2.61
C ALA A 122 18.08 5.23 -3.69
N GLY A 123 19.30 5.63 -3.32
CA GLY A 123 20.43 5.82 -4.24
C GLY A 123 20.85 4.51 -4.91
N ARG A 124 21.02 3.44 -4.14
CA ARG A 124 21.41 2.13 -4.68
C ARG A 124 20.33 1.49 -5.57
N LEU A 125 19.05 1.81 -5.33
CA LEU A 125 17.95 1.35 -6.19
C LEU A 125 17.72 2.25 -7.40
N ALA A 126 18.30 3.46 -7.45
CA ALA A 126 18.10 4.40 -8.54
C ALA A 126 18.58 3.86 -9.89
N ASP A 127 19.69 3.11 -9.87
CA ASP A 127 20.28 2.49 -11.07
C ASP A 127 19.70 1.09 -11.37
N ALA A 128 18.80 0.59 -10.50
CA ALA A 128 18.19 -0.71 -10.72
C ALA A 128 17.10 -0.65 -11.80
N ASP A 129 17.25 -1.49 -12.82
CA ASP A 129 16.25 -1.62 -13.86
C ASP A 129 15.00 -2.34 -13.37
N GLY A 130 13.86 -2.07 -14.04
CA GLY A 130 12.60 -2.79 -13.85
C GLY A 130 11.77 -2.29 -12.69
N LEU A 131 12.22 -1.28 -11.94
CA LEU A 131 11.39 -0.62 -10.93
C LEU A 131 10.65 0.57 -11.55
N ALA A 132 9.35 0.63 -11.32
CA ALA A 132 8.50 1.72 -11.80
C ALA A 132 8.38 2.87 -10.79
N ALA A 133 8.48 2.57 -9.48
CA ALA A 133 8.39 3.53 -8.40
C ALA A 133 9.13 3.02 -7.14
N LEU A 134 9.31 3.91 -6.16
CA LEU A 134 9.85 3.62 -4.83
C LEU A 134 8.82 3.97 -3.77
N GLU A 135 8.50 3.05 -2.86
CA GLU A 135 7.65 3.26 -1.69
C GLU A 135 8.51 3.38 -0.42
N LEU A 136 8.35 4.47 0.31
CA LEU A 136 8.99 4.70 1.60
C LEU A 136 8.06 4.22 2.73
N ASN A 137 8.38 3.12 3.36
CA ASN A 137 7.66 2.63 4.53
C ASN A 137 8.15 3.38 5.78
N ILE A 138 7.60 4.56 6.01
CA ILE A 138 7.96 5.44 7.15
C ILE A 138 7.28 5.06 8.46
N SER A 139 6.65 3.90 8.54
CA SER A 139 6.09 3.34 9.79
C SER A 139 7.17 2.70 10.69
N CYS A 140 8.43 2.69 10.26
CA CYS A 140 9.56 2.19 11.04
C CYS A 140 9.93 3.14 12.18
N PRO A 141 10.41 2.61 13.32
CA PRO A 141 10.93 3.42 14.40
C PRO A 141 12.16 4.22 13.96
N ASN A 142 12.22 5.50 14.33
CA ASN A 142 13.40 6.34 14.24
C ASN A 142 14.27 6.13 15.49
N VAL A 143 15.48 5.63 15.32
CA VAL A 143 16.41 5.38 16.43
C VAL A 143 16.80 6.69 17.12
N GLU A 144 16.99 7.77 16.39
CA GLU A 144 17.37 9.09 16.92
C GLU A 144 16.27 9.74 17.75
N LYS A 145 14.98 9.46 17.43
CA LYS A 145 13.82 9.95 18.20
C LYS A 145 13.24 8.88 19.14
N HIS A 146 14.09 8.11 19.80
CA HIS A 146 13.72 7.14 20.86
C HIS A 146 12.68 6.09 20.41
N GLY A 147 12.74 5.69 19.14
CA GLY A 147 11.86 4.67 18.58
C GLY A 147 10.49 5.16 18.11
N MET A 148 10.25 6.47 18.07
CA MET A 148 9.08 7.03 17.42
C MET A 148 9.14 6.75 15.91
N ALA A 149 8.03 6.33 15.28
CA ALA A 149 8.01 6.11 13.84
C ALA A 149 8.24 7.43 13.09
N PHE A 150 9.03 7.40 12.00
CA PHE A 150 9.24 8.58 11.14
C PHE A 150 7.91 9.21 10.70
N GLY A 151 6.93 8.40 10.36
CA GLY A 151 5.60 8.84 9.96
C GLY A 151 4.69 9.30 11.10
N ALA A 152 5.20 9.43 12.33
CA ALA A 152 4.45 9.98 13.46
C ALA A 152 4.67 11.49 13.66
N ASP A 153 5.64 12.06 12.95
CA ASP A 153 6.05 13.46 13.05
C ASP A 153 6.26 14.03 11.64
N PRO A 154 5.59 15.16 11.26
CA PRO A 154 5.67 15.74 9.93
C PRO A 154 7.09 16.08 9.47
N GLU A 155 7.91 16.64 10.36
CA GLU A 155 9.30 17.03 10.03
C GLU A 155 10.17 15.80 9.73
N SER A 156 10.04 14.74 10.54
CA SER A 156 10.76 13.48 10.35
C SER A 156 10.34 12.79 9.06
N ALA A 157 9.04 12.78 8.75
CA ALA A 157 8.51 12.22 7.51
C ALA A 157 9.04 12.99 6.28
N ALA A 158 9.00 14.33 6.34
CA ALA A 158 9.52 15.22 5.29
C ALA A 158 11.03 15.02 5.06
N ALA A 159 11.82 14.89 6.13
CA ALA A 159 13.27 14.68 6.02
C ALA A 159 13.61 13.38 5.26
N VAL A 160 12.91 12.28 5.55
CA VAL A 160 13.08 11.01 4.82
C VAL A 160 12.72 11.16 3.34
N VAL A 161 11.57 11.80 3.06
CA VAL A 161 11.12 12.01 1.67
C VAL A 161 12.11 12.87 0.89
N ALA A 162 12.55 13.99 1.45
CA ALA A 162 13.51 14.91 0.82
C ALA A 162 14.84 14.21 0.51
N ALA A 163 15.42 13.49 1.47
CA ALA A 163 16.67 12.77 1.31
C ALA A 163 16.58 11.67 0.23
N CYS A 164 15.45 10.97 0.16
CA CYS A 164 15.20 9.99 -0.90
C CYS A 164 14.97 10.67 -2.25
N ARG A 165 14.27 11.81 -2.30
CA ARG A 165 14.01 12.56 -3.53
C ARG A 165 15.29 13.03 -4.21
N GLU A 166 16.30 13.42 -3.49
CA GLU A 166 17.61 13.79 -4.02
C GLU A 166 18.28 12.65 -4.81
N ARG A 167 18.04 11.42 -4.42
CA ARG A 167 18.65 10.21 -4.98
C ARG A 167 17.79 9.50 -6.02
N TRP A 168 16.46 9.65 -5.96
CA TRP A 168 15.48 8.93 -6.77
C TRP A 168 14.70 9.87 -7.69
N ARG A 169 14.68 9.62 -9.01
CA ARG A 169 14.06 10.50 -10.02
C ARG A 169 12.68 10.01 -10.51
N ARG A 170 12.39 8.72 -10.35
CA ARG A 170 11.09 8.12 -10.72
C ARG A 170 10.04 8.41 -9.65
N PRO A 171 8.76 8.04 -9.84
CA PRO A 171 7.72 8.26 -8.82
C PRO A 171 8.12 7.78 -7.43
N LEU A 172 7.92 8.63 -6.43
CA LEU A 172 8.24 8.43 -5.03
C LEU A 172 6.96 8.40 -4.22
N ILE A 173 6.72 7.32 -3.46
CA ILE A 173 5.51 7.07 -2.70
C ILE A 173 5.84 7.16 -1.20
N ALA A 174 5.16 8.02 -0.45
CA ALA A 174 5.24 8.03 1.01
C ALA A 174 4.09 7.18 1.57
N LYS A 175 4.40 6.08 2.29
CA LYS A 175 3.40 5.21 2.90
C LYS A 175 3.26 5.49 4.38
N LEU A 176 2.08 6.03 4.74
CA LEU A 176 1.77 6.60 6.04
C LEU A 176 1.21 5.58 7.02
N THR A 177 1.55 5.75 8.30
CA THR A 177 0.94 5.03 9.43
C THR A 177 -0.38 5.70 9.85
N PRO A 178 -1.40 4.91 10.24
CA PRO A 178 -2.64 5.47 10.79
C PRO A 178 -2.55 5.85 12.27
N ASN A 179 -1.42 5.52 12.94
CA ASN A 179 -1.26 5.65 14.39
C ASN A 179 -0.79 7.06 14.78
N VAL A 180 -1.50 8.06 14.28
CA VAL A 180 -1.23 9.49 14.46
C VAL A 180 -2.53 10.24 14.69
N THR A 181 -2.44 11.45 15.25
CA THR A 181 -3.61 12.30 15.50
C THR A 181 -4.14 12.89 14.21
N ASP A 182 -3.28 13.49 13.39
CA ASP A 182 -3.62 14.06 12.09
C ASP A 182 -2.69 13.50 10.98
N ILE A 183 -3.23 12.59 10.18
CA ILE A 183 -2.51 11.98 9.08
C ILE A 183 -2.41 12.92 7.86
N ALA A 184 -3.31 13.90 7.75
CA ALA A 184 -3.31 14.84 6.65
C ALA A 184 -2.13 15.82 6.75
N GLU A 185 -1.79 16.26 7.95
CA GLU A 185 -0.62 17.10 8.20
C GLU A 185 0.68 16.41 7.74
N ILE A 186 0.83 15.12 8.05
CA ILE A 186 1.99 14.32 7.61
C ILE A 186 1.99 14.15 6.09
N ALA A 187 0.80 13.92 5.49
CA ALA A 187 0.69 13.79 4.04
C ALA A 187 1.13 15.06 3.30
N VAL A 188 0.70 16.23 3.77
CA VAL A 188 1.10 17.54 3.24
C VAL A 188 2.60 17.75 3.39
N ALA A 189 3.19 17.42 4.53
CA ALA A 189 4.63 17.51 4.75
C ALA A 189 5.41 16.60 3.76
N CYS A 190 4.95 15.38 3.52
CA CYS A 190 5.53 14.47 2.54
C CYS A 190 5.40 15.00 1.09
N GLU A 191 4.22 15.53 0.70
CA GLU A 191 4.03 16.15 -0.61
C GLU A 191 5.00 17.31 -0.82
N ASN A 192 5.09 18.24 0.13
CA ASN A 192 5.98 19.39 0.08
C ASN A 192 7.47 18.98 0.00
N ALA A 193 7.83 17.84 0.59
CA ALA A 193 9.19 17.29 0.54
C ALA A 193 9.48 16.53 -0.78
N GLY A 194 8.51 16.38 -1.69
CA GLY A 194 8.70 15.82 -3.02
C GLY A 194 8.18 14.38 -3.20
N ALA A 195 7.26 13.91 -2.36
CA ALA A 195 6.50 12.70 -2.67
C ALA A 195 5.54 12.95 -3.84
N ASP A 196 5.55 12.07 -4.84
CA ASP A 196 4.65 12.14 -6.00
C ASP A 196 3.32 11.43 -5.76
N ILE A 197 3.26 10.55 -4.76
CA ILE A 197 2.10 9.74 -4.40
C ILE A 197 2.08 9.57 -2.87
N ILE A 198 0.90 9.67 -2.26
CA ILE A 198 0.70 9.31 -0.85
C ILE A 198 -0.03 7.97 -0.78
N ALA A 199 0.51 7.00 -0.02
CA ALA A 199 -0.14 5.71 0.25
C ALA A 199 -0.55 5.62 1.72
N LEU A 200 -1.77 5.20 2.01
CA LEU A 200 -2.28 5.00 3.37
C LEU A 200 -3.49 4.03 3.37
N VAL A 201 -3.65 3.23 4.43
CA VAL A 201 -2.96 3.24 5.71
C VAL A 201 -2.10 1.97 5.86
N ASN A 202 -1.04 2.04 6.69
CA ASN A 202 -0.43 0.86 7.27
C ASN A 202 -1.38 0.31 8.37
N THR A 203 -0.94 -0.68 9.16
CA THR A 203 -1.75 -1.34 10.18
C THR A 203 -1.95 -0.48 11.44
N PHE A 204 -3.08 -0.68 12.12
CA PHE A 204 -3.33 -0.06 13.42
C PHE A 204 -2.67 -0.87 14.53
N THR A 205 -2.04 -0.21 15.49
CA THR A 205 -1.47 -0.89 16.65
C THR A 205 -2.56 -1.60 17.46
N ALA A 206 -2.33 -2.88 17.78
CA ALA A 206 -3.28 -3.72 18.48
C ALA A 206 -2.60 -4.76 19.36
N MET A 207 -3.35 -5.34 20.29
CA MET A 207 -2.94 -6.42 21.17
C MET A 207 -4.05 -7.48 21.25
N CYS A 208 -3.66 -8.75 21.29
CA CYS A 208 -4.52 -9.87 21.63
C CYS A 208 -3.99 -10.59 22.87
N ILE A 209 -4.84 -10.92 23.83
CA ILE A 209 -4.47 -11.52 25.11
C ILE A 209 -5.19 -12.86 25.28
N ASP A 210 -4.45 -13.90 25.65
CA ASP A 210 -5.04 -15.15 26.16
C ASP A 210 -5.53 -14.93 27.59
N ILE A 211 -6.83 -15.03 27.79
CA ILE A 211 -7.48 -14.77 29.09
C ILE A 211 -7.12 -15.81 30.16
N ARG A 212 -6.69 -17.01 29.76
CA ARG A 212 -6.33 -18.08 30.68
C ARG A 212 -4.91 -17.89 31.23
N THR A 213 -3.96 -17.61 30.33
CA THR A 213 -2.56 -17.36 30.71
C THR A 213 -2.29 -15.90 31.10
N ARG A 214 -3.20 -14.98 30.72
CA ARG A 214 -3.08 -13.51 30.88
C ARG A 214 -1.81 -12.98 30.20
N ARG A 215 -1.43 -13.59 29.07
CA ARG A 215 -0.25 -13.21 28.27
C ARG A 215 -0.69 -12.79 26.85
N PRO A 216 0.09 -11.89 26.22
CA PRO A 216 -0.11 -11.58 24.80
C PRO A 216 0.00 -12.85 23.95
N LEU A 217 -0.86 -12.96 22.93
CA LEU A 217 -0.82 -14.06 21.97
C LEU A 217 0.34 -13.93 20.97
N LEU A 218 0.78 -12.69 20.69
CA LEU A 218 1.94 -12.43 19.85
C LEU A 218 3.23 -12.47 20.68
N GLY A 219 4.30 -13.07 20.14
CA GLY A 219 5.61 -13.08 20.76
C GLY A 219 6.20 -11.67 20.99
N GLY A 220 5.83 -10.69 20.14
CA GLY A 220 6.23 -9.27 20.25
C GLY A 220 5.29 -8.41 21.12
N ASN A 221 4.38 -8.99 21.88
CA ASN A 221 3.34 -8.35 22.70
C ASN A 221 2.30 -7.55 21.91
N PHE A 222 2.72 -6.69 21.00
CA PHE A 222 1.90 -5.84 20.15
C PHE A 222 2.08 -6.19 18.68
N GLY A 223 1.09 -5.85 17.86
CA GLY A 223 1.15 -6.05 16.43
C GLY A 223 0.32 -5.03 15.69
N GLY A 224 0.31 -5.13 14.36
CA GLY A 224 -0.51 -4.33 13.50
C GLY A 224 -1.80 -5.05 13.09
N LEU A 225 -2.95 -4.48 13.43
CA LEU A 225 -4.27 -4.94 13.01
C LEU A 225 -4.52 -4.55 11.55
N SER A 226 -4.97 -5.52 10.76
CA SER A 226 -5.38 -5.37 9.35
C SER A 226 -6.66 -6.16 9.09
N GLY A 227 -7.22 -6.04 7.88
CA GLY A 227 -8.45 -6.74 7.48
C GLY A 227 -9.71 -5.88 7.65
N PRO A 228 -10.91 -6.44 7.40
CA PRO A 228 -12.17 -5.67 7.30
C PRO A 228 -12.47 -4.77 8.51
N ALA A 229 -12.02 -5.13 9.71
CA ALA A 229 -12.24 -4.34 10.92
C ALA A 229 -11.73 -2.90 10.84
N ILE A 230 -10.68 -2.63 10.05
CA ILE A 230 -10.07 -1.28 9.99
C ILE A 230 -10.62 -0.42 8.84
N ARG A 231 -11.44 -0.98 7.94
CA ARG A 231 -11.88 -0.28 6.72
C ARG A 231 -12.51 1.08 6.97
N PRO A 232 -13.53 1.24 7.83
CA PRO A 232 -14.17 2.54 8.03
C PRO A 232 -13.20 3.63 8.51
N ALA A 233 -12.26 3.25 9.36
CA ALA A 233 -11.24 4.15 9.85
C ALA A 233 -10.21 4.51 8.76
N ALA A 234 -9.88 3.57 7.87
CA ALA A 234 -8.99 3.79 6.73
C ALA A 234 -9.64 4.68 5.68
N VAL A 235 -10.91 4.45 5.33
CA VAL A 235 -11.69 5.28 4.37
C VAL A 235 -11.74 6.74 4.81
N LEU A 236 -12.03 7.00 6.10
CA LEU A 236 -12.03 8.37 6.63
C LEU A 236 -10.65 9.05 6.48
N ARG A 237 -9.57 8.32 6.75
CA ARG A 237 -8.21 8.85 6.60
C ARG A 237 -7.86 9.13 5.14
N VAL A 238 -8.24 8.25 4.23
CA VAL A 238 -8.06 8.48 2.79
C VAL A 238 -8.82 9.71 2.34
N TYR A 239 -10.09 9.87 2.77
CA TYR A 239 -10.87 11.06 2.47
C TYR A 239 -10.16 12.33 2.95
N ARG A 240 -9.73 12.39 4.22
CA ARG A 240 -9.04 13.56 4.78
C ARG A 240 -7.75 13.90 4.03
N VAL A 241 -6.94 12.90 3.73
CA VAL A 241 -5.69 13.11 2.99
C VAL A 241 -5.97 13.56 1.56
N ALA A 242 -6.92 12.95 0.86
CA ALA A 242 -7.30 13.33 -0.50
C ALA A 242 -7.86 14.77 -0.61
N GLN A 243 -8.40 15.34 0.50
CA GLN A 243 -8.80 16.75 0.55
C GLN A 243 -7.63 17.69 0.84
N ALA A 244 -6.52 17.19 1.38
CA ALA A 244 -5.40 18.00 1.85
C ALA A 244 -4.21 18.07 0.87
N VAL A 245 -4.06 17.05 0.00
CA VAL A 245 -2.94 16.96 -0.94
C VAL A 245 -3.41 17.07 -2.40
N ASN A 246 -2.49 17.48 -3.29
CA ASN A 246 -2.75 17.54 -4.74
C ASN A 246 -2.23 16.31 -5.48
N VAL A 247 -1.32 15.54 -4.88
CA VAL A 247 -0.78 14.31 -5.46
C VAL A 247 -1.79 13.15 -5.33
N PRO A 248 -1.77 12.16 -6.25
CA PRO A 248 -2.67 11.02 -6.17
C PRO A 248 -2.46 10.19 -4.91
N VAL A 249 -3.56 9.62 -4.41
CA VAL A 249 -3.60 8.80 -3.19
C VAL A 249 -3.80 7.34 -3.54
N ILE A 250 -3.03 6.44 -2.92
CA ILE A 250 -3.27 4.99 -2.88
C ILE A 250 -3.91 4.66 -1.53
N GLY A 251 -5.21 4.36 -1.54
CA GLY A 251 -5.94 3.97 -0.32
C GLY A 251 -5.81 2.48 -0.05
N MET A 252 -5.63 2.07 1.21
CA MET A 252 -5.64 0.67 1.62
C MET A 252 -6.04 0.51 3.08
N GLY A 253 -6.47 -0.71 3.42
CA GLY A 253 -6.84 -1.08 4.80
C GLY A 253 -8.25 -1.61 4.89
N GLY A 254 -8.38 -2.94 4.95
CA GLY A 254 -9.66 -3.61 5.13
C GLY A 254 -10.48 -3.87 3.86
N VAL A 255 -9.91 -3.66 2.69
CA VAL A 255 -10.53 -3.99 1.40
C VAL A 255 -10.72 -5.50 1.29
N TRP A 256 -11.93 -5.93 0.94
CA TRP A 256 -12.29 -7.33 0.80
C TRP A 256 -12.95 -7.67 -0.54
N ASP A 257 -13.69 -6.73 -1.11
CA ASP A 257 -14.45 -6.89 -2.34
C ASP A 257 -14.45 -5.64 -3.24
N ALA A 258 -15.32 -5.66 -4.27
CA ALA A 258 -15.43 -4.56 -5.21
C ALA A 258 -16.10 -3.31 -4.61
N GLU A 259 -17.05 -3.49 -3.71
CA GLU A 259 -17.75 -2.36 -3.07
C GLU A 259 -16.80 -1.61 -2.16
N ASP A 260 -16.01 -2.32 -1.37
CA ASP A 260 -14.94 -1.74 -0.56
C ASP A 260 -13.94 -0.95 -1.40
N THR A 261 -13.52 -1.52 -2.55
CA THR A 261 -12.59 -0.87 -3.47
C THR A 261 -13.18 0.44 -4.03
N LEU A 262 -14.45 0.40 -4.42
CA LEU A 262 -15.15 1.58 -4.94
C LEU A 262 -15.36 2.64 -3.84
N GLU A 263 -15.62 2.23 -2.60
CA GLU A 263 -15.73 3.12 -1.44
C GLU A 263 -14.43 3.93 -1.25
N PHE A 264 -13.27 3.28 -1.29
CA PHE A 264 -11.97 3.98 -1.24
C PHE A 264 -11.78 4.95 -2.40
N MET A 265 -12.17 4.56 -3.62
CA MET A 265 -12.05 5.45 -4.78
C MET A 265 -13.00 6.66 -4.69
N ILE A 266 -14.23 6.45 -4.24
CA ILE A 266 -15.20 7.52 -3.99
C ILE A 266 -14.68 8.47 -2.90
N ALA A 267 -14.00 7.97 -1.89
CA ALA A 267 -13.37 8.78 -0.85
C ALA A 267 -12.16 9.59 -1.35
N GLY A 268 -11.59 9.28 -2.53
CA GLY A 268 -10.51 10.05 -3.14
C GLY A 268 -9.27 9.24 -3.53
N ALA A 269 -9.24 7.93 -3.27
CA ALA A 269 -8.13 7.10 -3.72
C ALA A 269 -8.11 6.95 -5.25
N ALA A 270 -6.97 7.21 -5.88
CA ALA A 270 -6.74 6.98 -7.31
C ALA A 270 -6.40 5.52 -7.62
N ALA A 271 -5.87 4.79 -6.63
CA ALA A 271 -5.65 3.35 -6.66
C ALA A 271 -5.88 2.75 -5.27
N VAL A 272 -6.04 1.43 -5.20
CA VAL A 272 -6.42 0.73 -3.96
C VAL A 272 -5.49 -0.45 -3.70
N GLY A 273 -4.85 -0.44 -2.53
CA GLY A 273 -3.96 -1.49 -2.08
C GLY A 273 -4.73 -2.67 -1.49
N LEU A 274 -4.45 -3.86 -2.02
CA LEU A 274 -4.98 -5.13 -1.54
C LEU A 274 -3.97 -5.76 -0.58
N GLY A 275 -4.39 -5.98 0.66
CA GLY A 275 -3.58 -6.56 1.73
C GLY A 275 -4.10 -7.92 2.17
N THR A 276 -4.63 -7.99 3.38
CA THR A 276 -5.09 -9.23 4.07
C THR A 276 -6.02 -10.10 3.22
N CYS A 277 -6.85 -9.50 2.36
CA CYS A 277 -7.72 -10.28 1.46
C CYS A 277 -6.94 -11.22 0.53
N LEU A 278 -5.72 -10.84 0.09
CA LEU A 278 -4.87 -11.69 -0.76
C LEU A 278 -4.23 -12.87 0.00
N LEU A 279 -4.08 -12.75 1.33
CA LEU A 279 -3.64 -13.87 2.17
C LEU A 279 -4.77 -14.89 2.35
N ALA A 280 -6.01 -14.40 2.46
CA ALA A 280 -7.19 -15.25 2.63
C ALA A 280 -7.62 -15.95 1.32
N ASP A 281 -7.60 -15.19 0.21
CA ASP A 281 -7.94 -15.71 -1.11
C ASP A 281 -7.12 -15.01 -2.21
N PRO A 282 -6.19 -15.71 -2.85
CA PRO A 282 -5.38 -15.16 -3.93
C PRO A 282 -6.19 -14.82 -5.20
N ASN A 283 -7.46 -15.24 -5.32
CA ASN A 283 -8.32 -14.95 -6.48
C ASN A 283 -9.06 -13.60 -6.35
N LYS A 284 -8.95 -12.92 -5.25
CA LYS A 284 -9.59 -11.62 -5.00
C LYS A 284 -9.36 -10.57 -6.10
N PRO A 285 -8.18 -10.42 -6.73
CA PRO A 285 -8.01 -9.43 -7.78
C PRO A 285 -8.98 -9.59 -8.96
N GLU A 286 -9.26 -10.83 -9.39
CA GLU A 286 -10.23 -11.10 -10.45
C GLU A 286 -11.66 -10.80 -10.02
N GLU A 287 -12.05 -11.27 -8.84
CA GLU A 287 -13.37 -11.05 -8.24
C GLU A 287 -13.67 -9.56 -8.15
N ILE A 288 -12.74 -8.80 -7.55
CA ILE A 288 -12.86 -7.34 -7.37
C ILE A 288 -12.94 -6.64 -8.72
N ALA A 289 -12.04 -6.92 -9.67
CA ALA A 289 -12.06 -6.29 -10.98
C ALA A 289 -13.36 -6.58 -11.77
N ARG A 290 -13.91 -7.80 -11.63
CA ARG A 290 -15.20 -8.18 -12.21
C ARG A 290 -16.36 -7.43 -11.58
N GLY A 291 -16.39 -7.35 -10.24
CA GLY A 291 -17.42 -6.61 -9.49
C GLY A 291 -17.41 -5.12 -9.82
N MET A 292 -16.22 -4.50 -9.88
CA MET A 292 -16.07 -3.09 -10.29
C MET A 292 -16.63 -2.85 -11.70
N ARG A 293 -16.30 -3.73 -12.68
CA ARG A 293 -16.87 -3.59 -14.04
C ARG A 293 -18.38 -3.76 -14.07
N SER A 294 -18.92 -4.63 -13.22
CA SER A 294 -20.37 -4.84 -13.11
C SER A 294 -21.06 -3.59 -12.56
N PHE A 295 -20.53 -3.00 -11.50
CA PHE A 295 -21.03 -1.73 -10.93
C PHE A 295 -21.00 -0.62 -11.97
N LEU A 296 -19.84 -0.38 -12.61
CA LEU A 296 -19.70 0.69 -13.62
C LEU A 296 -20.67 0.54 -14.80
N ARG A 297 -20.97 -0.70 -15.23
CA ARG A 297 -21.97 -0.96 -16.28
C ARG A 297 -23.37 -0.64 -15.79
N ARG A 298 -23.74 -1.04 -14.59
CA ARG A 298 -25.06 -0.80 -14.00
C ARG A 298 -25.33 0.71 -13.86
N GLU A 299 -24.31 1.46 -13.44
CA GLU A 299 -24.39 2.90 -13.24
C GLU A 299 -24.09 3.72 -14.51
N ALA A 300 -23.92 3.07 -15.68
CA ALA A 300 -23.57 3.71 -16.96
C ALA A 300 -22.28 4.58 -16.90
N ILE A 301 -21.32 4.22 -16.04
CA ILE A 301 -20.04 4.92 -15.85
C ILE A 301 -18.98 4.30 -16.79
N GLY A 302 -18.45 5.10 -17.72
CA GLY A 302 -17.49 4.63 -18.73
C GLY A 302 -16.07 4.40 -18.24
N SER A 303 -15.68 4.96 -17.08
CA SER A 303 -14.34 4.82 -16.49
C SER A 303 -14.40 4.94 -14.99
N VAL A 304 -13.65 4.08 -14.28
CA VAL A 304 -13.52 4.11 -12.83
C VAL A 304 -12.94 5.44 -12.30
N SER A 305 -12.12 6.11 -13.09
CA SER A 305 -11.54 7.42 -12.72
C SER A 305 -12.60 8.50 -12.45
N ARG A 306 -13.84 8.32 -12.93
CA ARG A 306 -14.96 9.25 -12.65
C ARG A 306 -15.48 9.15 -11.21
N LEU A 307 -15.13 8.10 -10.51
CA LEU A 307 -15.53 7.89 -9.11
C LEU A 307 -14.53 8.49 -8.11
N ILE A 308 -13.32 8.81 -8.56
CA ILE A 308 -12.27 9.33 -7.65
C ILE A 308 -12.73 10.64 -7.05
N GLY A 309 -12.85 10.67 -5.70
CA GLY A 309 -13.24 11.86 -4.95
C GLY A 309 -14.67 12.32 -5.16
N SER A 310 -15.57 11.44 -5.63
CA SER A 310 -16.96 11.79 -5.93
C SER A 310 -17.92 11.68 -4.75
N VAL A 311 -17.40 11.53 -3.52
CA VAL A 311 -18.24 11.46 -2.32
C VAL A 311 -19.09 12.72 -2.17
N GLN A 312 -20.38 12.53 -1.89
CA GLN A 312 -21.33 13.59 -1.59
C GLN A 312 -21.58 13.59 -0.08
N LEU A 313 -21.17 14.67 0.58
CA LEU A 313 -21.43 14.83 2.00
C LEU A 313 -22.90 15.18 2.23
N ASN A 314 -23.43 14.71 3.36
CA ASN A 314 -24.77 15.13 3.79
C ASN A 314 -24.75 16.64 4.07
N PRO A 315 -25.84 17.35 3.78
CA PRO A 315 -25.97 18.73 4.18
C PRO A 315 -25.87 18.81 5.70
N GLY A 316 -25.06 19.74 6.21
CA GLY A 316 -24.87 20.00 7.64
C GLY A 316 -26.09 20.66 8.26
#